data_c9b054831886833bde7342d34b20c7dc
#
_entry.id   c9b054831886833bde7342d34b20c7dc
#
_cell.length_a   1.000
_cell.length_b   1.000
_cell.length_c   1.000
_cell.angle_alpha   90.00
_cell.angle_beta   90.00
_cell.angle_gamma   90.00
#
_symmetry.space_group_name_H-M   'P 1'
#
loop_
_entity.id
_entity.type
_entity.pdbx_description
1 polymer ?
#
loop_
_entity_poly.entity_id
_entity_poly.type
_entity_poly.pdbx_seq_one_letter_code
_entity_poly.pdbx_strand_id
1 'polypeptide(L)'
;MAVATSTRSRVRAVSDRNEIATFLRTDRLYAAYALGDLDGPGRARVAWGMSYDETGSPTALVMHHEGLVPQPLFLMGAPHGCRAILEHVLKPRDAYLQGTELHGEAIADLYELDAPVTMLRMVVDRAAFAPFAGPAERLTALDTDDLNRLYQLGFRGGFPPSVLEEGIYYGVRVRGRLVSAAGTHAINRREGIAVVGNVMTHADFRGHDFAKMVTSAVTAELLAHVADVALNVHADNEPAVAAYARLGYRTHCELVERLARRRSGGWGLMRPIREAMRIPWQREPK
;
A
#
# COMPACT_ATOMS: atom_id res chain seq x y z
N MET A 1 -37.40 -12.50 16.14
CA MET A 1 -36.10 -12.80 16.73
C MET A 1 -35.35 -13.75 15.79
N ALA A 2 -34.47 -13.23 14.97
CA ALA A 2 -33.59 -14.05 14.12
C ALA A 2 -32.37 -14.42 14.96
N VAL A 3 -32.23 -15.72 15.25
CA VAL A 3 -31.04 -16.28 15.89
C VAL A 3 -29.88 -16.13 14.88
N ALA A 4 -28.94 -15.23 15.16
CA ALA A 4 -27.70 -15.14 14.41
C ALA A 4 -26.94 -16.46 14.63
N THR A 5 -26.96 -17.33 13.64
CA THR A 5 -26.17 -18.55 13.62
C THR A 5 -24.70 -18.10 13.55
N SER A 6 -23.98 -18.23 14.66
CA SER A 6 -22.53 -18.01 14.72
C SER A 6 -21.86 -19.09 13.86
N THR A 7 -21.66 -18.80 12.60
CA THR A 7 -20.90 -19.67 11.69
C THR A 7 -19.46 -19.67 12.18
N ARG A 8 -19.01 -20.77 12.78
CA ARG A 8 -17.60 -20.94 13.18
C ARG A 8 -16.74 -20.96 11.91
N SER A 9 -16.20 -19.81 11.54
CA SER A 9 -15.20 -19.72 10.48
C SER A 9 -13.97 -20.53 10.88
N ARG A 10 -13.57 -21.51 10.08
CA ARG A 10 -12.30 -22.20 10.25
C ARG A 10 -11.20 -21.24 9.80
N VAL A 11 -10.21 -20.98 10.65
CA VAL A 11 -9.09 -20.09 10.34
C VAL A 11 -7.77 -20.83 10.50
N ARG A 12 -6.81 -20.54 9.62
CA ARG A 12 -5.44 -21.06 9.72
C ARG A 12 -4.41 -20.12 9.11
N ALA A 13 -3.17 -20.27 9.54
CA ALA A 13 -2.04 -19.71 8.82
C ALA A 13 -1.88 -20.45 7.49
N VAL A 14 -1.49 -19.72 6.45
CA VAL A 14 -1.27 -20.26 5.11
C VAL A 14 0.09 -19.83 4.58
N SER A 15 0.72 -20.73 3.84
CA SER A 15 2.00 -20.48 3.17
C SER A 15 1.98 -20.96 1.71
N ASP A 16 0.92 -21.67 1.29
CA ASP A 16 0.78 -22.10 -0.10
C ASP A 16 0.52 -20.86 -0.99
N ARG A 17 1.51 -20.54 -1.80
CA ARG A 17 1.46 -19.41 -2.71
C ARG A 17 0.28 -19.48 -3.68
N ASN A 18 -0.06 -20.67 -4.16
CA ASN A 18 -1.12 -20.80 -5.16
C ASN A 18 -2.49 -20.59 -4.52
N GLU A 19 -2.69 -21.07 -3.30
CA GLU A 19 -3.91 -20.84 -2.52
C GLU A 19 -4.10 -19.35 -2.25
N ILE A 20 -3.04 -18.67 -1.75
CA ILE A 20 -3.04 -17.23 -1.49
C ILE A 20 -3.33 -16.45 -2.77
N ALA A 21 -2.59 -16.73 -3.85
CA ALA A 21 -2.76 -16.05 -5.14
C ALA A 21 -4.15 -16.24 -5.72
N THR A 22 -4.73 -17.44 -5.57
CA THR A 22 -6.09 -17.72 -6.06
C THR A 22 -7.12 -16.84 -5.37
N PHE A 23 -7.00 -16.63 -4.05
CA PHE A 23 -7.89 -15.74 -3.33
C PHE A 23 -7.65 -14.27 -3.71
N LEU A 24 -6.39 -13.82 -3.77
CA LEU A 24 -6.06 -12.44 -4.13
C LEU A 24 -6.54 -12.08 -5.56
N ARG A 25 -6.59 -13.05 -6.47
CA ARG A 25 -7.09 -12.86 -7.84
C ARG A 25 -8.61 -12.62 -7.92
N THR A 26 -9.38 -12.89 -6.87
CA THR A 26 -10.84 -12.59 -6.85
C THR A 26 -11.10 -11.10 -6.97
N ASP A 27 -10.18 -10.26 -6.48
CA ASP A 27 -10.05 -8.83 -6.82
C ASP A 27 -8.57 -8.45 -6.88
N ARG A 28 -7.95 -8.73 -8.02
CA ARG A 28 -6.52 -8.54 -8.24
C ARG A 28 -6.09 -7.07 -8.12
N LEU A 29 -6.94 -6.15 -8.52
CA LEU A 29 -6.64 -4.72 -8.47
C LEU A 29 -6.74 -4.18 -7.05
N TYR A 30 -7.71 -4.65 -6.26
CA TYR A 30 -7.77 -4.38 -4.82
C TYR A 30 -6.54 -4.96 -4.10
N ALA A 31 -6.10 -6.14 -4.48
CA ALA A 31 -5.01 -6.88 -3.87
C ALA A 31 -3.60 -6.49 -4.39
N ALA A 32 -3.47 -5.42 -5.18
CA ALA A 32 -2.23 -5.08 -5.90
C ALA A 32 -0.96 -5.08 -5.03
N TYR A 33 -1.01 -4.47 -3.84
CA TYR A 33 0.12 -4.44 -2.90
C TYR A 33 0.42 -5.83 -2.34
N ALA A 34 -0.61 -6.56 -1.88
CA ALA A 34 -0.46 -7.90 -1.32
C ALA A 34 0.09 -8.90 -2.36
N LEU A 35 -0.30 -8.76 -3.63
CA LEU A 35 0.29 -9.53 -4.72
C LEU A 35 1.77 -9.17 -4.95
N GLY A 36 2.15 -7.92 -4.76
CA GLY A 36 3.54 -7.49 -4.77
C GLY A 36 4.37 -8.17 -3.70
N ASP A 37 3.85 -8.19 -2.48
CA ASP A 37 4.51 -8.80 -1.32
C ASP A 37 4.56 -10.33 -1.38
N LEU A 38 3.64 -10.97 -2.11
CA LEU A 38 3.59 -12.43 -2.24
C LEU A 38 4.84 -13.02 -2.91
N ASP A 39 5.41 -12.30 -3.88
CA ASP A 39 6.59 -12.73 -4.64
C ASP A 39 7.79 -11.79 -4.46
N GLY A 40 7.61 -10.69 -3.72
CA GLY A 40 8.62 -9.65 -3.51
C GLY A 40 9.83 -10.10 -2.69
N PRO A 41 10.91 -9.30 -2.67
CA PRO A 41 12.14 -9.61 -1.90
C PRO A 41 11.88 -9.72 -0.40
N GLY A 42 10.84 -9.05 0.11
CA GLY A 42 10.42 -9.09 1.53
C GLY A 42 9.55 -10.30 1.92
N ARG A 43 9.20 -11.21 1.00
CA ARG A 43 8.22 -12.30 1.20
C ARG A 43 8.47 -13.18 2.44
N ALA A 44 9.72 -13.36 2.84
CA ALA A 44 10.06 -14.17 4.01
C ALA A 44 9.61 -13.54 5.35
N ARG A 45 9.23 -12.26 5.34
CA ARG A 45 8.72 -11.50 6.50
C ARG A 45 7.22 -11.23 6.39
N VAL A 46 6.53 -11.94 5.50
CA VAL A 46 5.08 -11.78 5.29
C VAL A 46 4.37 -13.02 5.80
N ALA A 47 3.51 -12.81 6.79
CA ALA A 47 2.64 -13.84 7.33
C ALA A 47 1.24 -13.71 6.73
N TRP A 48 0.62 -14.85 6.43
CA TRP A 48 -0.70 -14.94 5.83
C TRP A 48 -1.64 -15.78 6.68
N GLY A 49 -2.88 -15.33 6.82
CA GLY A 49 -3.98 -16.07 7.43
C GLY A 49 -5.19 -16.09 6.51
N MET A 50 -5.92 -17.20 6.52
CA MET A 50 -7.16 -17.34 5.76
C MET A 50 -8.28 -17.90 6.61
N SER A 51 -9.51 -17.48 6.30
CA SER A 51 -10.73 -18.05 6.84
C SER A 51 -11.50 -18.79 5.76
N TYR A 52 -12.23 -19.82 6.19
CA TYR A 52 -13.01 -20.73 5.33
C TYR A 52 -14.42 -20.88 5.88
N ASP A 53 -15.38 -21.06 4.99
CA ASP A 53 -16.73 -21.44 5.34
C ASP A 53 -16.85 -22.95 5.69
N GLU A 54 -18.05 -23.41 5.92
CA GLU A 54 -18.34 -24.80 6.25
C GLU A 54 -18.04 -25.78 5.10
N THR A 55 -18.05 -25.28 3.85
CA THR A 55 -17.71 -26.07 2.65
C THR A 55 -16.20 -26.16 2.42
N GLY A 56 -15.40 -25.39 3.17
CA GLY A 56 -13.97 -25.29 2.98
C GLY A 56 -13.54 -24.24 1.94
N SER A 57 -14.49 -23.44 1.46
CA SER A 57 -14.19 -22.36 0.52
C SER A 57 -13.59 -21.14 1.26
N PRO A 58 -12.52 -20.50 0.74
CA PRO A 58 -11.91 -19.34 1.39
C PRO A 58 -12.85 -18.13 1.34
N THR A 59 -13.01 -17.45 2.47
CA THR A 59 -13.91 -16.29 2.63
C THR A 59 -13.21 -14.99 2.95
N ALA A 60 -12.04 -15.05 3.58
CA ALA A 60 -11.21 -13.87 3.86
C ALA A 60 -9.73 -14.22 3.92
N LEU A 61 -8.90 -13.19 3.72
CA LEU A 61 -7.46 -13.25 3.83
C LEU A 61 -6.94 -12.04 4.58
N VAL A 62 -5.95 -12.26 5.44
CA VAL A 62 -5.16 -11.21 6.09
C VAL A 62 -3.69 -11.43 5.78
N MET A 63 -3.02 -10.38 5.34
CA MET A 63 -1.57 -10.31 5.18
C MET A 63 -0.98 -9.40 6.26
N HIS A 64 0.10 -9.83 6.90
CA HIS A 64 0.89 -9.03 7.83
C HIS A 64 2.36 -9.02 7.42
N HIS A 65 2.94 -7.85 7.15
CA HIS A 65 4.33 -7.68 6.77
C HIS A 65 5.16 -7.18 7.96
N GLU A 66 5.95 -8.07 8.57
CA GLU A 66 6.75 -7.78 9.78
C GLU A 66 8.03 -6.99 9.51
N GLY A 67 8.44 -6.89 8.24
CA GLY A 67 9.73 -6.31 7.84
C GLY A 67 9.73 -4.80 7.63
N LEU A 68 8.58 -4.14 7.71
CA LEU A 68 8.42 -2.71 7.46
C LEU A 68 7.96 -1.96 8.72
N VAL A 69 8.15 -0.64 8.74
CA VAL A 69 7.68 0.22 9.83
C VAL A 69 7.01 1.46 9.22
N PRO A 70 5.71 1.68 9.50
CA PRO A 70 4.79 0.80 10.24
C PRO A 70 4.57 -0.54 9.51
N GLN A 71 4.21 -1.60 10.25
CA GLN A 71 3.98 -2.93 9.69
C GLN A 71 2.66 -2.96 8.90
N PRO A 72 2.67 -3.21 7.57
CA PRO A 72 1.44 -3.30 6.80
C PRO A 72 0.58 -4.49 7.23
N LEU A 73 -0.73 -4.23 7.34
CA LEU A 73 -1.76 -5.21 7.64
C LEU A 73 -2.89 -5.05 6.61
N PHE A 74 -2.89 -5.90 5.59
CA PHE A 74 -3.88 -5.87 4.52
C PHE A 74 -5.00 -6.87 4.80
N LEU A 75 -6.25 -6.43 4.65
CA LEU A 75 -7.46 -7.21 4.86
C LEU A 75 -8.28 -7.31 3.58
N MET A 76 -8.73 -8.51 3.24
CA MET A 76 -9.54 -8.78 2.05
C MET A 76 -10.61 -9.84 2.33
N GLY A 77 -11.80 -9.66 1.76
CA GLY A 77 -12.93 -10.59 1.86
C GLY A 77 -13.88 -10.28 3.02
N ALA A 78 -14.47 -11.29 3.62
CA ALA A 78 -15.50 -11.14 4.65
C ALA A 78 -14.93 -10.52 5.94
N PRO A 79 -15.49 -9.39 6.45
CA PRO A 79 -14.96 -8.71 7.64
C PRO A 79 -14.90 -9.60 8.88
N HIS A 80 -15.92 -10.46 9.11
CA HIS A 80 -15.94 -11.41 10.22
C HIS A 80 -14.84 -12.49 10.10
N GLY A 81 -14.49 -12.89 8.86
CA GLY A 81 -13.38 -13.80 8.59
C GLY A 81 -12.03 -13.15 8.88
N CYS A 82 -11.82 -11.88 8.47
CA CYS A 82 -10.65 -11.11 8.83
C CYS A 82 -10.50 -10.96 10.35
N ARG A 83 -11.61 -10.65 11.06
CA ARG A 83 -11.63 -10.62 12.52
C ARG A 83 -11.18 -11.94 13.13
N ALA A 84 -11.73 -13.06 12.70
CA ALA A 84 -11.40 -14.38 13.23
C ALA A 84 -9.90 -14.73 12.99
N ILE A 85 -9.34 -14.36 11.85
CA ILE A 85 -7.91 -14.51 11.56
C ILE A 85 -7.08 -13.70 12.55
N LEU A 86 -7.42 -12.43 12.79
CA LEU A 86 -6.69 -11.55 13.70
C LEU A 86 -6.85 -11.95 15.17
N GLU A 87 -7.93 -12.59 15.53
CA GLU A 87 -8.17 -13.11 16.88
C GLU A 87 -7.36 -14.37 17.17
N HIS A 88 -7.26 -15.29 16.22
CA HIS A 88 -6.76 -16.64 16.46
C HIS A 88 -5.42 -16.97 15.80
N VAL A 89 -5.09 -16.33 14.66
CA VAL A 89 -3.93 -16.71 13.81
C VAL A 89 -2.85 -15.64 13.82
N LEU A 90 -3.15 -14.44 13.30
CA LEU A 90 -2.21 -13.33 13.19
C LEU A 90 -2.52 -12.29 14.26
N LYS A 91 -1.56 -11.99 15.13
CA LYS A 91 -1.79 -11.12 16.28
C LYS A 91 -0.80 -9.95 16.31
N PRO A 92 -0.70 -9.14 15.24
CA PRO A 92 0.20 -8.00 15.24
C PRO A 92 -0.13 -7.05 16.39
N ARG A 93 0.91 -6.49 17.00
CA ARG A 93 0.78 -5.59 18.14
C ARG A 93 0.42 -4.18 17.69
N ASP A 94 1.20 -3.71 16.73
CA ASP A 94 1.06 -2.40 16.08
C ASP A 94 1.14 -2.64 14.59
N ALA A 95 0.16 -2.14 13.84
CA ALA A 95 0.10 -2.35 12.41
C ALA A 95 -0.50 -1.14 11.68
N TYR A 96 -0.21 -1.01 10.41
CA TYR A 96 -0.83 -0.07 9.49
C TYR A 96 -1.87 -0.81 8.66
N LEU A 97 -3.11 -0.71 9.11
CA LEU A 97 -4.24 -1.38 8.50
C LEU A 97 -4.56 -0.76 7.14
N GLN A 98 -4.75 -1.61 6.15
CA GLN A 98 -5.28 -1.29 4.84
C GLN A 98 -6.45 -2.24 4.54
N GLY A 99 -7.65 -1.69 4.37
CA GLY A 99 -8.87 -2.48 4.16
C GLY A 99 -10.06 -1.59 3.83
N THR A 100 -11.28 -2.08 4.06
CA THR A 100 -12.51 -1.30 3.99
C THR A 100 -12.92 -0.80 5.37
N GLU A 101 -13.87 0.14 5.44
CA GLU A 101 -14.42 0.59 6.74
C GLU A 101 -15.03 -0.56 7.52
N LEU A 102 -15.76 -1.47 6.85
CA LEU A 102 -16.34 -2.68 7.46
C LEU A 102 -15.30 -3.61 8.11
N HIS A 103 -14.08 -3.67 7.56
CA HIS A 103 -12.99 -4.39 8.21
C HIS A 103 -12.57 -3.72 9.51
N GLY A 104 -12.47 -2.37 9.52
CA GLY A 104 -12.18 -1.61 10.72
C GLY A 104 -13.23 -1.82 11.82
N GLU A 105 -14.51 -1.72 11.47
CA GLU A 105 -15.62 -1.96 12.38
C GLU A 105 -15.57 -3.36 12.99
N ALA A 106 -15.29 -4.38 12.15
CA ALA A 106 -15.26 -5.78 12.60
C ALA A 106 -14.14 -6.09 13.61
N ILE A 107 -13.07 -5.28 13.67
CA ILE A 107 -11.93 -5.50 14.56
C ILE A 107 -11.78 -4.45 15.66
N ALA A 108 -12.72 -3.51 15.79
CA ALA A 108 -12.64 -2.38 16.71
C ALA A 108 -12.59 -2.78 18.20
N ASP A 109 -13.06 -3.97 18.54
CA ASP A 109 -12.93 -4.54 19.88
C ASP A 109 -11.57 -5.22 20.13
N LEU A 110 -10.88 -5.69 19.08
CA LEU A 110 -9.55 -6.28 19.16
C LEU A 110 -8.44 -5.22 19.12
N TYR A 111 -8.69 -4.09 18.45
CA TYR A 111 -7.70 -3.04 18.20
C TYR A 111 -8.23 -1.65 18.58
N GLU A 112 -7.37 -0.83 19.14
CA GLU A 112 -7.53 0.62 19.15
C GLU A 112 -7.13 1.13 17.77
N LEU A 113 -8.06 1.80 17.09
CA LEU A 113 -7.89 2.30 15.72
C LEU A 113 -7.80 3.81 15.72
N ASP A 114 -6.81 4.37 15.01
CA ASP A 114 -6.76 5.81 14.75
C ASP A 114 -7.86 6.20 13.74
N ALA A 115 -8.08 7.50 13.57
CA ALA A 115 -9.01 8.00 12.55
C ALA A 115 -8.67 7.44 11.16
N PRO A 116 -9.68 7.02 10.37
CA PRO A 116 -9.47 6.50 9.03
C PRO A 116 -9.00 7.61 8.08
N VAL A 117 -8.10 7.24 7.18
CA VAL A 117 -7.73 8.03 6.02
C VAL A 117 -8.30 7.32 4.79
N THR A 118 -9.18 8.00 4.07
CA THR A 118 -9.77 7.44 2.84
C THR A 118 -8.79 7.56 1.69
N MET A 119 -8.48 6.42 1.08
CA MET A 119 -7.61 6.31 -0.08
C MET A 119 -8.40 5.83 -1.29
N LEU A 120 -8.12 6.40 -2.45
CA LEU A 120 -8.57 5.87 -3.73
C LEU A 120 -7.50 4.94 -4.30
N ARG A 121 -7.85 3.70 -4.58
CA ARG A 121 -7.06 2.83 -5.45
C ARG A 121 -7.38 3.18 -6.88
N MET A 122 -6.43 3.82 -7.57
CA MET A 122 -6.57 4.11 -9.00
C MET A 122 -5.73 3.15 -9.82
N VAL A 123 -6.22 2.79 -11.00
CA VAL A 123 -5.59 1.81 -11.90
C VAL A 123 -5.61 2.27 -13.34
N VAL A 124 -4.59 1.87 -14.09
CA VAL A 124 -4.49 2.10 -15.53
C VAL A 124 -3.93 0.85 -16.21
N ASP A 125 -4.45 0.53 -17.38
CA ASP A 125 -3.92 -0.45 -18.31
C ASP A 125 -3.27 0.21 -19.53
N ARG A 126 -2.66 -0.58 -20.39
CA ARG A 126 -1.99 -0.06 -21.59
C ARG A 126 -2.94 0.65 -22.56
N ALA A 127 -4.19 0.21 -22.65
CA ALA A 127 -5.17 0.79 -23.59
C ALA A 127 -5.67 2.16 -23.12
N ALA A 128 -5.81 2.34 -21.81
CA ALA A 128 -6.29 3.58 -21.21
C ALA A 128 -5.16 4.60 -20.94
N PHE A 129 -3.91 4.15 -20.91
CA PHE A 129 -2.79 5.01 -20.55
C PHE A 129 -2.57 6.13 -21.56
N ALA A 130 -2.61 7.37 -21.08
CA ALA A 130 -2.35 8.60 -21.81
C ALA A 130 -0.99 9.18 -21.35
N PRO A 131 0.12 8.91 -22.05
CA PRO A 131 1.44 9.33 -21.61
C PRO A 131 1.57 10.87 -21.66
N PHE A 132 2.29 11.40 -20.68
CA PHE A 132 2.59 12.83 -20.59
C PHE A 132 4.11 13.03 -20.68
N ALA A 133 4.57 13.64 -21.76
CA ALA A 133 6.00 13.86 -21.99
C ALA A 133 6.57 14.97 -21.10
N GLY A 134 7.83 14.83 -20.72
CA GLY A 134 8.56 15.82 -19.93
C GLY A 134 10.00 15.38 -19.67
N PRO A 135 10.82 16.23 -19.03
CA PRO A 135 12.24 15.98 -18.79
C PRO A 135 12.45 15.04 -17.58
N ALA A 136 11.66 13.97 -17.47
CA ALA A 136 11.87 12.95 -16.44
C ALA A 136 13.02 12.02 -16.85
N GLU A 137 13.99 11.83 -15.96
CA GLU A 137 15.12 10.93 -16.14
C GLU A 137 15.04 9.72 -15.22
N ARG A 138 15.56 8.58 -15.69
CA ARG A 138 15.63 7.36 -14.89
C ARG A 138 16.63 7.57 -13.75
N LEU A 139 16.21 7.35 -12.50
CA LEU A 139 17.08 7.41 -11.34
C LEU A 139 17.80 6.07 -11.12
N THR A 140 19.01 6.13 -10.60
CA THR A 140 19.91 5.02 -10.31
C THR A 140 20.34 5.02 -8.84
N ALA A 141 21.06 4.02 -8.40
CA ALA A 141 21.62 3.98 -7.05
C ALA A 141 22.47 5.21 -6.69
N LEU A 142 23.06 5.88 -7.69
CA LEU A 142 23.84 7.10 -7.49
C LEU A 142 22.98 8.30 -7.07
N ASP A 143 21.67 8.25 -7.33
CA ASP A 143 20.71 9.32 -7.00
C ASP A 143 20.07 9.14 -5.61
N THR A 144 20.50 8.12 -4.85
CA THR A 144 19.90 7.78 -3.54
C THR A 144 19.92 8.95 -2.56
N ASP A 145 21.04 9.70 -2.49
CA ASP A 145 21.16 10.86 -1.60
C ASP A 145 20.25 12.01 -2.02
N ASP A 146 20.08 12.23 -3.32
CA ASP A 146 19.17 13.24 -3.85
C ASP A 146 17.72 12.88 -3.57
N LEU A 147 17.37 11.60 -3.75
CA LEU A 147 16.06 11.06 -3.43
C LEU A 147 15.74 11.24 -1.94
N ASN A 148 16.66 10.85 -1.06
CA ASN A 148 16.50 10.99 0.39
C ASN A 148 16.36 12.46 0.82
N ARG A 149 17.10 13.38 0.19
CA ARG A 149 16.96 14.82 0.41
C ARG A 149 15.58 15.33 -0.02
N LEU A 150 15.09 14.91 -1.16
CA LEU A 150 13.75 15.29 -1.65
C LEU A 150 12.66 14.87 -0.66
N TYR A 151 12.75 13.65 -0.10
CA TYR A 151 11.78 13.14 0.86
C TYR A 151 12.02 13.65 2.29
N GLN A 152 13.10 14.37 2.55
CA GLN A 152 13.49 14.84 3.90
C GLN A 152 13.54 13.70 4.92
N LEU A 153 13.90 12.50 4.47
CA LEU A 153 14.08 11.34 5.33
C LEU A 153 15.43 11.50 6.04
N GLY A 154 15.39 11.79 7.34
CA GLY A 154 16.58 11.85 8.18
C GLY A 154 17.28 10.48 8.27
N PHE A 155 18.44 10.43 8.93
CA PHE A 155 19.39 9.31 9.00
C PHE A 155 18.83 7.92 9.43
N ARG A 156 17.58 7.81 9.85
CA ARG A 156 16.96 6.57 10.34
C ARG A 156 15.81 6.05 9.50
N GLY A 157 15.72 6.35 8.22
CA GLY A 157 14.59 5.90 7.41
C GLY A 157 14.71 6.24 5.93
N GLY A 158 15.92 6.54 5.44
CA GLY A 158 16.14 6.80 4.03
C GLY A 158 16.01 5.54 3.18
N PHE A 159 15.74 5.73 1.90
CA PHE A 159 15.80 4.67 0.92
C PHE A 159 17.24 4.13 0.84
N PRO A 160 17.46 2.82 0.93
CA PRO A 160 18.74 2.24 0.59
C PRO A 160 18.94 2.25 -0.94
N PRO A 161 20.19 2.20 -1.44
CA PRO A 161 20.47 2.16 -2.88
C PRO A 161 19.74 1.03 -3.62
N SER A 162 19.54 -0.11 -2.97
CA SER A 162 18.83 -1.27 -3.52
C SER A 162 17.40 -0.94 -3.99
N VAL A 163 16.73 0.04 -3.40
CA VAL A 163 15.39 0.48 -3.84
C VAL A 163 15.42 1.04 -5.26
N LEU A 164 16.49 1.76 -5.62
CA LEU A 164 16.66 2.29 -6.98
C LEU A 164 17.21 1.23 -7.94
N GLU A 165 17.94 0.23 -7.45
CA GLU A 165 18.48 -0.87 -8.27
C GLU A 165 17.38 -1.88 -8.62
N GLU A 166 16.51 -2.22 -7.67
CA GLU A 166 15.45 -3.21 -7.83
C GLU A 166 14.15 -2.62 -8.41
N GLY A 167 13.89 -1.33 -8.12
CA GLY A 167 12.70 -0.60 -8.53
C GLY A 167 12.89 0.22 -9.80
N ILE A 168 11.79 0.77 -10.27
CA ILE A 168 11.74 1.74 -11.36
C ILE A 168 11.46 3.10 -10.75
N TYR A 169 12.39 4.03 -10.86
CA TYR A 169 12.27 5.39 -10.35
C TYR A 169 12.62 6.41 -11.42
N TYR A 170 11.82 7.46 -11.50
CA TYR A 170 12.06 8.61 -12.37
C TYR A 170 12.04 9.89 -11.56
N GLY A 171 12.86 10.86 -11.97
CA GLY A 171 12.95 12.17 -11.35
C GLY A 171 12.98 13.30 -12.34
N VAL A 172 12.62 14.50 -11.89
CA VAL A 172 12.83 15.76 -12.61
C VAL A 172 13.80 16.61 -11.82
N ARG A 173 14.80 17.16 -12.53
CA ARG A 173 15.77 18.09 -11.95
C ARG A 173 15.56 19.52 -12.48
N VAL A 174 15.70 20.48 -11.58
CA VAL A 174 15.76 21.91 -11.93
C VAL A 174 17.08 22.47 -11.43
N ARG A 175 17.88 22.99 -12.32
CA ARG A 175 19.23 23.49 -12.00
C ARG A 175 20.09 22.48 -11.24
N GLY A 176 20.05 21.21 -11.66
CA GLY A 176 20.78 20.10 -11.04
C GLY A 176 20.19 19.54 -9.76
N ARG A 177 19.17 20.15 -9.15
CA ARG A 177 18.51 19.67 -7.94
C ARG A 177 17.33 18.77 -8.30
N LEU A 178 17.21 17.59 -7.69
CA LEU A 178 16.03 16.73 -7.80
C LEU A 178 14.86 17.40 -7.08
N VAL A 179 13.77 17.69 -7.82
CA VAL A 179 12.62 18.44 -7.32
C VAL A 179 11.31 17.63 -7.35
N SER A 180 11.28 16.57 -8.15
CA SER A 180 10.15 15.63 -8.17
C SER A 180 10.65 14.22 -8.45
N ALA A 181 10.02 13.24 -7.85
CA ALA A 181 10.29 11.82 -8.11
C ALA A 181 9.02 11.00 -7.98
N ALA A 182 8.99 9.87 -8.67
CA ALA A 182 8.03 8.80 -8.48
C ALA A 182 8.76 7.46 -8.66
N GLY A 183 8.22 6.41 -8.07
CA GLY A 183 8.85 5.11 -8.20
C GLY A 183 7.89 3.96 -8.02
N THR A 184 8.45 2.76 -8.06
CA THR A 184 7.73 1.52 -7.86
C THR A 184 7.62 1.21 -6.38
N HIS A 185 6.43 0.88 -5.92
CA HIS A 185 6.22 0.31 -4.59
C HIS A 185 6.30 -1.23 -4.65
N ALA A 186 5.71 -1.83 -5.68
CA ALA A 186 5.75 -3.26 -5.90
C ALA A 186 5.64 -3.61 -7.39
N ILE A 187 6.26 -4.72 -7.81
CA ILE A 187 6.11 -5.30 -9.15
C ILE A 187 5.89 -6.79 -9.00
N ASN A 188 4.79 -7.30 -9.54
CA ASN A 188 4.57 -8.72 -9.71
C ASN A 188 4.27 -9.04 -11.18
N ARG A 189 5.33 -9.41 -11.91
CA ARG A 189 5.21 -9.74 -13.35
C ARG A 189 4.37 -10.98 -13.59
N ARG A 190 4.39 -11.95 -12.66
CA ARG A 190 3.62 -13.19 -12.76
C ARG A 190 2.11 -12.91 -12.65
N GLU A 191 1.72 -11.99 -11.79
CA GLU A 191 0.34 -11.57 -11.61
C GLU A 191 -0.05 -10.43 -12.57
N GLY A 192 0.89 -9.94 -13.38
CA GLY A 192 0.67 -8.87 -14.34
C GLY A 192 0.30 -7.54 -13.73
N ILE A 193 0.79 -7.23 -12.52
CA ILE A 193 0.44 -6.01 -11.78
C ILE A 193 1.67 -5.33 -11.19
N ALA A 194 1.67 -4.01 -11.20
CA ALA A 194 2.65 -3.20 -10.50
C ALA A 194 1.97 -2.04 -9.76
N VAL A 195 2.66 -1.49 -8.79
CA VAL A 195 2.16 -0.36 -7.98
C VAL A 195 3.15 0.79 -8.05
N VAL A 196 2.70 1.94 -8.52
CA VAL A 196 3.42 3.21 -8.42
C VAL A 196 3.21 3.78 -7.02
N GLY A 197 4.27 4.25 -6.43
CA GLY A 197 4.25 4.92 -5.13
C GLY A 197 5.33 5.98 -5.02
N ASN A 198 5.48 6.50 -3.81
CA ASN A 198 6.53 7.46 -3.51
C ASN A 198 6.53 8.67 -4.47
N VAL A 199 5.34 9.14 -4.90
CA VAL A 199 5.23 10.35 -5.73
C VAL A 199 5.39 11.57 -4.85
N MET A 200 6.46 12.32 -5.08
CA MET A 200 6.79 13.53 -4.32
C MET A 200 7.19 14.65 -5.26
N THR A 201 6.71 15.86 -4.98
CA THR A 201 7.22 17.10 -5.57
C THR A 201 7.50 18.09 -4.46
N HIS A 202 8.71 18.65 -4.46
CA HIS A 202 9.12 19.69 -3.51
C HIS A 202 8.14 20.86 -3.54
N ALA A 203 7.78 21.41 -2.39
CA ALA A 203 6.71 22.42 -2.25
C ALA A 203 6.88 23.61 -3.22
N ASP A 204 8.09 24.16 -3.30
CA ASP A 204 8.40 25.32 -4.16
C ASP A 204 8.26 25.03 -5.67
N PHE A 205 8.12 23.77 -6.05
CA PHE A 205 8.05 23.32 -7.45
C PHE A 205 6.71 22.67 -7.81
N ARG A 206 5.70 22.77 -6.94
CA ARG A 206 4.34 22.32 -7.24
C ARG A 206 3.70 23.19 -8.32
N GLY A 207 2.66 22.71 -8.97
CA GLY A 207 1.95 23.44 -10.02
C GLY A 207 2.64 23.43 -11.40
N HIS A 208 3.77 22.71 -11.58
CA HIS A 208 4.53 22.61 -12.81
C HIS A 208 4.38 21.27 -13.53
N ASP A 209 3.36 20.49 -13.21
CA ASP A 209 3.11 19.15 -13.77
C ASP A 209 4.21 18.10 -13.52
N PHE A 210 5.21 18.37 -12.67
CA PHE A 210 6.34 17.47 -12.46
C PHE A 210 5.89 16.10 -11.88
N ALA A 211 4.95 16.07 -10.93
CA ALA A 211 4.39 14.82 -10.44
C ALA A 211 3.78 13.98 -11.56
N LYS A 212 3.06 14.62 -12.49
CA LYS A 212 2.47 13.96 -13.66
C LYS A 212 3.54 13.43 -14.62
N MET A 213 4.63 14.18 -14.85
CA MET A 213 5.74 13.74 -15.69
C MET A 213 6.42 12.51 -15.14
N VAL A 214 6.82 12.51 -13.85
CA VAL A 214 7.51 11.37 -13.23
C VAL A 214 6.60 10.15 -13.11
N THR A 215 5.33 10.35 -12.76
CA THR A 215 4.35 9.26 -12.70
C THR A 215 4.13 8.65 -14.09
N SER A 216 4.01 9.48 -15.14
CA SER A 216 3.88 9.03 -16.52
C SER A 216 5.06 8.17 -16.95
N ALA A 217 6.29 8.61 -16.66
CA ALA A 217 7.50 7.88 -17.03
C ALA A 217 7.59 6.50 -16.33
N VAL A 218 7.32 6.44 -15.02
CA VAL A 218 7.27 5.19 -14.28
C VAL A 218 6.19 4.26 -14.84
N THR A 219 4.98 4.79 -15.07
CA THR A 219 3.85 4.02 -15.58
C THR A 219 4.14 3.45 -16.96
N ALA A 220 4.73 4.24 -17.86
CA ALA A 220 5.10 3.80 -19.21
C ALA A 220 6.07 2.61 -19.17
N GLU A 221 7.12 2.68 -18.33
CA GLU A 221 8.08 1.59 -18.20
C GLU A 221 7.43 0.37 -17.56
N LEU A 222 6.59 0.53 -16.53
CA LEU A 222 5.89 -0.58 -15.89
C LEU A 222 4.94 -1.31 -16.84
N LEU A 223 4.15 -0.58 -17.65
CA LEU A 223 3.23 -1.17 -18.62
C LEU A 223 3.94 -1.95 -19.74
N ALA A 224 5.26 -1.81 -19.92
CA ALA A 224 6.03 -2.70 -20.77
C ALA A 224 6.16 -4.12 -20.19
N HIS A 225 5.97 -4.28 -18.88
CA HIS A 225 6.24 -5.52 -18.15
C HIS A 225 5.01 -6.15 -17.49
N VAL A 226 3.93 -5.36 -17.25
CA VAL A 226 2.70 -5.79 -16.59
C VAL A 226 1.47 -5.35 -17.37
N ALA A 227 0.32 -5.95 -17.05
CA ALA A 227 -0.96 -5.60 -17.69
C ALA A 227 -1.57 -4.34 -17.08
N ASP A 228 -1.48 -4.20 -15.75
CA ASP A 228 -2.11 -3.12 -15.00
C ASP A 228 -1.11 -2.48 -14.03
N VAL A 229 -1.24 -1.16 -13.90
CA VAL A 229 -0.51 -0.36 -12.92
C VAL A 229 -1.50 0.30 -11.97
N ALA A 230 -1.31 0.08 -10.68
CA ALA A 230 -2.11 0.66 -9.62
C ALA A 230 -1.34 1.74 -8.86
N LEU A 231 -2.05 2.62 -8.18
CA LEU A 231 -1.53 3.52 -7.16
C LEU A 231 -2.59 3.79 -6.09
N ASN A 232 -2.15 4.24 -4.91
CA ASN A 232 -3.04 4.81 -3.90
C ASN A 232 -2.84 6.31 -3.83
N VAL A 233 -3.93 7.04 -3.65
CA VAL A 233 -3.93 8.48 -3.43
C VAL A 233 -4.98 8.85 -2.38
N HIS A 234 -4.68 9.83 -1.52
CA HIS A 234 -5.66 10.38 -0.59
C HIS A 234 -6.89 10.89 -1.38
N ALA A 235 -8.08 10.55 -0.91
CA ALA A 235 -9.31 10.94 -1.60
C ALA A 235 -9.51 12.46 -1.66
N ASP A 236 -9.01 13.19 -0.67
CA ASP A 236 -9.04 14.66 -0.58
C ASP A 236 -7.90 15.36 -1.34
N ASN A 237 -6.92 14.60 -1.88
CA ASN A 237 -5.87 15.17 -2.72
C ASN A 237 -6.34 15.34 -4.16
N GLU A 238 -7.34 16.21 -4.36
CA GLU A 238 -7.95 16.47 -5.66
C GLU A 238 -6.94 16.80 -6.77
N PRO A 239 -5.86 17.60 -6.51
CA PRO A 239 -4.86 17.88 -7.56
C PRO A 239 -4.15 16.62 -8.04
N ALA A 240 -3.81 15.69 -7.15
CA ALA A 240 -3.14 14.44 -7.52
C ALA A 240 -4.12 13.48 -8.23
N VAL A 241 -5.36 13.37 -7.74
CA VAL A 241 -6.42 12.58 -8.38
C VAL A 241 -6.64 13.06 -9.83
N ALA A 242 -6.76 14.39 -10.03
CA ALA A 242 -6.91 14.97 -11.35
C ALA A 242 -5.69 14.73 -12.26
N ALA A 243 -4.47 14.79 -11.70
CA ALA A 243 -3.25 14.51 -12.45
C ALA A 243 -3.21 13.05 -12.92
N TYR A 244 -3.56 12.09 -12.05
CA TYR A 244 -3.59 10.67 -12.40
C TYR A 244 -4.73 10.35 -13.39
N ALA A 245 -5.90 10.95 -13.23
CA ALA A 245 -7.00 10.81 -14.20
C ALA A 245 -6.59 11.26 -15.61
N ARG A 246 -5.80 12.34 -15.74
CA ARG A 246 -5.24 12.80 -17.02
C ARG A 246 -4.24 11.84 -17.65
N LEU A 247 -3.63 10.95 -16.85
CA LEU A 247 -2.77 9.86 -17.34
C LEU A 247 -3.57 8.59 -17.69
N GLY A 248 -4.89 8.62 -17.57
CA GLY A 248 -5.76 7.49 -17.87
C GLY A 248 -6.07 6.59 -16.65
N TYR A 249 -5.59 6.93 -15.47
CA TYR A 249 -5.97 6.20 -14.25
C TYR A 249 -7.45 6.43 -13.93
N ARG A 250 -8.13 5.36 -13.54
CA ARG A 250 -9.52 5.38 -13.06
C ARG A 250 -9.58 4.80 -11.65
N THR A 251 -10.47 5.28 -10.82
CA THR A 251 -10.73 4.73 -9.50
C THR A 251 -11.29 3.32 -9.64
N HIS A 252 -10.63 2.35 -9.01
CA HIS A 252 -11.10 0.98 -8.89
C HIS A 252 -11.94 0.79 -7.64
N CYS A 253 -11.44 1.23 -6.49
CA CYS A 253 -12.13 1.14 -5.21
C CYS A 253 -11.64 2.21 -4.23
N GLU A 254 -12.41 2.37 -3.16
CA GLU A 254 -11.99 3.08 -1.95
C GLU A 254 -11.48 2.08 -0.92
N LEU A 255 -10.46 2.48 -0.17
CA LEU A 255 -9.99 1.79 1.00
C LEU A 255 -9.69 2.78 2.11
N VAL A 256 -9.61 2.28 3.33
CA VAL A 256 -9.18 3.07 4.48
C VAL A 256 -7.81 2.59 4.95
N GLU A 257 -7.00 3.55 5.32
CA GLU A 257 -5.72 3.33 5.97
C GLU A 257 -5.73 3.97 7.35
N ARG A 258 -5.25 3.25 8.36
CA ARG A 258 -5.15 3.73 9.75
C ARG A 258 -4.15 2.93 10.57
N LEU A 259 -3.61 3.54 11.61
CA LEU A 259 -2.87 2.77 12.61
C LEU A 259 -3.83 1.95 13.47
N ALA A 260 -3.43 0.72 13.74
CA ALA A 260 -4.15 -0.24 14.57
C ALA A 260 -3.22 -0.75 15.65
N ARG A 261 -3.62 -0.59 16.92
CA ARG A 261 -2.90 -1.09 18.08
C ARG A 261 -3.72 -2.14 18.80
N ARG A 262 -3.15 -3.34 18.96
CA ARG A 262 -3.85 -4.43 19.63
C ARG A 262 -4.14 -4.07 21.09
N ARG A 263 -5.40 -4.23 21.49
CA ARG A 263 -5.80 -4.05 22.88
C ARG A 263 -5.16 -5.16 23.72
N SER A 264 -4.41 -4.77 24.76
CA SER A 264 -3.90 -5.72 25.72
C SER A 264 -5.04 -6.15 26.64
N GLY A 265 -5.34 -7.41 26.71
CA GLY A 265 -6.21 -7.98 27.75
C GLY A 265 -5.48 -7.91 29.09
N GLY A 266 -5.67 -6.85 29.88
CA GLY A 266 -5.11 -6.72 31.23
C GLY A 266 -4.17 -5.54 31.41
N TRP A 267 -4.61 -4.55 32.22
CA TRP A 267 -3.88 -3.49 32.92
C TRP A 267 -2.90 -2.65 32.10
N GLY A 268 -3.41 -1.51 31.64
CA GLY A 268 -2.62 -0.41 31.11
C GLY A 268 -1.72 0.21 32.16
N LEU A 269 -0.41 0.05 32.00
CA LEU A 269 0.58 0.93 32.58
C LEU A 269 1.63 1.26 31.51
N MET A 270 1.78 2.58 31.30
CA MET A 270 2.78 3.32 30.53
C MET A 270 2.48 3.57 29.03
N ARG A 271 1.89 4.73 28.80
CA ARG A 271 2.11 5.51 27.59
C ARG A 271 3.53 6.09 27.65
N PRO A 272 4.42 5.78 26.74
CA PRO A 272 4.99 6.81 25.89
C PRO A 272 5.22 6.26 24.48
N ILE A 273 5.06 7.07 23.49
CA ILE A 273 5.44 7.03 22.08
C ILE A 273 4.23 7.40 21.20
N ARG A 274 3.61 8.55 21.53
CA ARG A 274 2.60 9.12 20.62
C ARG A 274 3.21 10.01 19.52
N GLU A 275 4.51 10.33 19.59
CA GLU A 275 5.13 11.29 18.66
C GLU A 275 6.06 10.71 17.61
N ALA A 276 6.53 9.47 17.77
CA ALA A 276 7.53 8.90 16.88
C ALA A 276 6.96 8.19 15.63
N MET A 277 5.63 7.95 15.58
CA MET A 277 4.99 7.24 14.46
C MET A 277 4.09 8.14 13.59
N ARG A 278 4.36 9.43 13.52
CA ARG A 278 3.75 10.25 12.47
C ARG A 278 4.49 9.97 11.18
N ILE A 279 3.81 9.29 10.27
CA ILE A 279 4.29 8.97 8.94
C ILE A 279 4.67 10.30 8.24
N PRO A 280 5.91 10.48 7.76
CA PRO A 280 6.38 11.77 7.25
C PRO A 280 5.55 12.39 6.12
N TRP A 281 4.86 11.56 5.33
CA TRP A 281 4.03 12.01 4.21
C TRP A 281 2.60 12.43 4.59
N GLN A 282 2.18 12.25 5.85
CA GLN A 282 0.88 12.73 6.35
C GLN A 282 0.94 14.16 6.92
N ARG A 283 2.10 14.79 6.92
CA ARG A 283 2.20 16.20 7.31
C ARG A 283 1.93 17.06 6.08
N GLU A 284 0.75 17.67 6.01
CA GLU A 284 0.60 18.87 5.21
C GLU A 284 1.52 19.95 5.80
N PRO A 285 2.37 20.60 5.00
CA PRO A 285 2.97 21.85 5.40
C PRO A 285 1.86 22.92 5.38
N LYS A 286 1.70 23.63 6.50
CA LYS A 286 0.91 24.86 6.57
C LYS A 286 1.42 25.88 5.57
#